data_64d7bd996abd7d4b6d38fff5e33bab07
#
_entry.id   64d7bd996abd7d4b6d38fff5e33bab07
#
_cell.length_a   1.000
_cell.length_b   1.000
_cell.length_c   1.000
_cell.angle_alpha   90.00
_cell.angle_beta   90.00
_cell.angle_gamma   90.00
#
_symmetry.space_group_name_H-M   'P 1'
#
loop_
_entity.id
_entity.type
_entity.pdbx_description
1 polymer ?
#
loop_
_entity_poly.entity_id
_entity_poly.type
_entity_poly.pdbx_seq_one_letter_code
_entity_poly.pdbx_strand_id
1 'polypeptide(L)'
;MIEVAACVICDGQIHRLKRALVAPFLATRIWERSPFCVDLVECQACGFMFYNPRLDAAEEARLYTGYRSEQYQRMRQASEPWYSETFNADLASVRSYEIRRGKVGAILRQHLGQRGIKRVLDYGGDHGDLVRGLLDGATAFVYDISGAPAADGVTATSDPAECKADLIVNSNVLEHVGFPRRLVGEILQAAPRGGLVFLEVPCEAPFGLARIVRRVAQIGIMALTRPPLIKSVARPASLYMMHEHINYFTERSLTTLLWVCGCEVIAAGSYFFAGRAGKGELAWCLGMAP
;
A
#
# COMPACT_ATOMS: atom_id res chain seq x y z
N MET A 1 -5.08 -16.51 8.37
CA MET A 1 -5.95 -15.31 8.53
C MET A 1 -6.32 -15.13 9.99
N ILE A 2 -6.31 -13.89 10.48
CA ILE A 2 -6.56 -13.52 11.88
C ILE A 2 -7.84 -12.67 11.93
N GLU A 3 -8.87 -13.16 12.61
CA GLU A 3 -10.08 -12.40 12.85
C GLU A 3 -9.83 -11.37 13.95
N VAL A 4 -10.28 -10.13 13.74
CA VAL A 4 -10.12 -9.04 14.70
C VAL A 4 -11.47 -8.49 15.13
N ALA A 5 -11.58 -8.16 16.42
CA ALA A 5 -12.80 -7.60 17.02
C ALA A 5 -12.78 -6.06 17.07
N ALA A 6 -11.61 -5.44 16.84
CA ALA A 6 -11.42 -4.01 16.92
C ALA A 6 -10.54 -3.51 15.76
N CYS A 7 -10.49 -2.20 15.59
CA CYS A 7 -9.67 -1.55 14.58
C CYS A 7 -8.18 -1.82 14.80
N VAL A 8 -7.49 -2.29 13.75
CA VAL A 8 -6.04 -2.60 13.80
C VAL A 8 -5.13 -1.36 13.85
N ILE A 9 -5.72 -0.16 13.80
CA ILE A 9 -4.99 1.11 13.97
C ILE A 9 -5.18 1.65 15.41
N CYS A 10 -6.44 1.90 15.83
CA CYS A 10 -6.73 2.68 17.03
C CYS A 10 -7.54 1.93 18.09
N ASP A 11 -7.70 0.62 17.95
CA ASP A 11 -8.49 -0.25 18.83
C ASP A 11 -9.98 0.15 18.97
N GLY A 12 -10.47 1.08 18.12
CA GLY A 12 -11.86 1.54 18.09
C GLY A 12 -12.81 0.46 17.59
N GLN A 13 -14.09 0.63 17.91
CA GLN A 13 -15.16 -0.27 17.49
C GLN A 13 -15.27 -0.32 15.96
N ILE A 14 -15.43 -1.52 15.42
CA ILE A 14 -15.64 -1.75 13.98
C ILE A 14 -17.06 -2.22 13.71
N HIS A 15 -17.56 -1.90 12.53
CA HIS A 15 -18.83 -2.43 12.03
C HIS A 15 -18.68 -2.93 10.58
N ARG A 16 -19.46 -3.95 10.25
CA ARG A 16 -19.47 -4.50 8.91
C ARG A 16 -20.20 -3.57 7.94
N LEU A 17 -19.51 -3.17 6.88
CA LEU A 17 -20.10 -2.41 5.78
C LEU A 17 -20.70 -3.33 4.71
N LYS A 18 -19.92 -4.26 4.20
CA LYS A 18 -20.30 -5.15 3.09
C LYS A 18 -19.62 -6.50 3.22
N ARG A 19 -20.28 -7.53 2.66
CA ARG A 19 -19.65 -8.81 2.35
C ARG A 19 -18.88 -8.67 1.03
N ALA A 20 -17.65 -9.13 1.02
CA ALA A 20 -16.74 -9.06 -0.12
C ALA A 20 -16.26 -10.44 -0.52
N LEU A 21 -15.87 -10.61 -1.77
CA LEU A 21 -15.25 -11.84 -2.27
C LEU A 21 -13.74 -11.65 -2.35
N VAL A 22 -12.96 -12.61 -1.86
CA VAL A 22 -11.52 -12.66 -2.12
C VAL A 22 -11.29 -12.92 -3.61
N ALA A 23 -10.46 -12.12 -4.27
CA ALA A 23 -10.16 -12.26 -5.69
C ALA A 23 -9.60 -13.65 -6.01
N PRO A 24 -9.92 -14.24 -7.16
CA PRO A 24 -9.43 -15.58 -7.54
C PRO A 24 -7.91 -15.69 -7.45
N PHE A 25 -7.17 -14.67 -7.88
CA PHE A 25 -5.72 -14.64 -7.78
C PHE A 25 -5.25 -14.79 -6.32
N LEU A 26 -5.79 -13.99 -5.40
CA LEU A 26 -5.41 -14.05 -3.98
C LEU A 26 -5.78 -15.40 -3.37
N ALA A 27 -7.00 -15.88 -3.62
CA ALA A 27 -7.50 -17.15 -3.09
C ALA A 27 -6.60 -18.32 -3.50
N THR A 28 -6.18 -18.35 -4.76
CA THR A 28 -5.28 -19.40 -5.29
C THR A 28 -3.85 -19.20 -4.76
N ARG A 29 -3.33 -17.96 -4.81
CA ARG A 29 -1.94 -17.64 -4.49
C ARG A 29 -1.62 -17.87 -3.02
N ILE A 30 -2.53 -17.46 -2.12
CA ILE A 30 -2.28 -17.48 -0.67
C ILE A 30 -2.74 -18.78 -0.05
N TRP A 31 -3.92 -19.31 -0.46
CA TRP A 31 -4.59 -20.41 0.23
C TRP A 31 -4.85 -21.65 -0.64
N GLU A 32 -4.43 -21.64 -1.90
CA GLU A 32 -4.62 -22.75 -2.85
C GLU A 32 -6.09 -23.24 -2.93
N ARG A 33 -7.04 -22.29 -2.85
CA ARG A 33 -8.47 -22.58 -2.79
C ARG A 33 -9.31 -21.68 -3.69
N SER A 34 -10.55 -22.05 -3.88
CA SER A 34 -11.54 -21.23 -4.58
C SER A 34 -11.85 -19.94 -3.81
N PRO A 35 -12.27 -18.87 -4.51
CA PRO A 35 -12.72 -17.63 -3.89
C PRO A 35 -13.74 -17.82 -2.79
N PHE A 36 -13.57 -17.13 -1.68
CA PHE A 36 -14.42 -17.16 -0.50
C PHE A 36 -14.75 -15.75 -0.02
N CYS A 37 -15.75 -15.63 0.87
CA CYS A 37 -16.18 -14.33 1.34
C CYS A 37 -15.45 -13.93 2.62
N VAL A 38 -15.18 -12.62 2.71
CA VAL A 38 -14.68 -11.88 3.87
C VAL A 38 -15.57 -10.67 4.11
N ASP A 39 -15.42 -10.00 5.23
CA ASP A 39 -16.18 -8.78 5.52
C ASP A 39 -15.31 -7.54 5.29
N LEU A 40 -15.84 -6.54 4.60
CA LEU A 40 -15.30 -5.20 4.60
C LEU A 40 -15.90 -4.47 5.80
N VAL A 41 -15.04 -3.98 6.67
CA VAL A 41 -15.41 -3.30 7.92
C VAL A 41 -14.87 -1.88 7.97
N GLU A 42 -15.49 -1.03 8.78
CA GLU A 42 -15.06 0.35 9.03
C GLU A 42 -14.94 0.60 10.53
N CYS A 43 -13.91 1.33 10.91
CA CYS A 43 -13.72 1.84 12.26
C CYS A 43 -14.54 3.10 12.48
N GLN A 44 -15.42 3.12 13.49
CA GLN A 44 -16.23 4.28 13.83
C GLN A 44 -15.42 5.47 14.36
N ALA A 45 -14.25 5.19 14.98
CA ALA A 45 -13.40 6.22 15.57
C ALA A 45 -12.54 6.95 14.53
N CYS A 46 -11.78 6.22 13.69
CA CYS A 46 -10.83 6.83 12.77
C CYS A 46 -11.24 6.78 11.29
N GLY A 47 -12.32 6.08 10.93
CA GLY A 47 -12.79 5.95 9.55
C GLY A 47 -11.93 5.03 8.68
N PHE A 48 -11.03 4.25 9.28
CA PHE A 48 -10.24 3.26 8.56
C PHE A 48 -11.11 2.10 8.11
N MET A 49 -11.04 1.75 6.82
CA MET A 49 -11.77 0.60 6.27
C MET A 49 -10.79 -0.50 5.89
N PHE A 50 -11.15 -1.75 6.15
CA PHE A 50 -10.28 -2.89 5.87
C PHE A 50 -11.07 -4.20 5.77
N TYR A 51 -10.45 -5.22 5.17
CA TYR A 51 -11.05 -6.55 5.13
C TYR A 51 -10.72 -7.34 6.40
N ASN A 52 -11.73 -8.01 6.95
CA ASN A 52 -11.66 -8.89 8.11
C ASN A 52 -12.16 -10.30 7.72
N PRO A 53 -11.41 -11.38 7.99
CA PRO A 53 -10.16 -11.47 8.75
C PRO A 53 -8.94 -10.91 8.01
N ARG A 54 -7.86 -10.62 8.78
CA ARG A 54 -6.60 -10.04 8.33
C ARG A 54 -5.63 -11.11 7.83
N LEU A 55 -4.77 -10.75 6.89
CA LEU A 55 -3.62 -11.58 6.53
C LEU A 55 -2.63 -11.64 7.71
N ASP A 56 -2.08 -12.82 7.96
CA ASP A 56 -0.92 -12.99 8.83
C ASP A 56 0.39 -12.88 8.04
N ALA A 57 1.52 -12.82 8.75
CA ALA A 57 2.82 -12.64 8.12
C ALA A 57 3.18 -13.74 7.11
N ALA A 58 2.77 -15.00 7.37
CA ALA A 58 3.03 -16.11 6.45
C ALA A 58 2.17 -15.99 5.17
N GLU A 59 0.95 -15.49 5.28
CA GLU A 59 0.04 -15.23 4.17
C GLU A 59 0.54 -14.05 3.33
N GLU A 60 1.02 -12.98 3.95
CA GLU A 60 1.68 -11.86 3.28
C GLU A 60 2.93 -12.31 2.53
N ALA A 61 3.79 -13.10 3.18
CA ALA A 61 4.98 -13.65 2.53
C ALA A 61 4.62 -14.49 1.30
N ARG A 62 3.59 -15.37 1.37
CA ARG A 62 3.13 -16.13 0.21
C ARG A 62 2.62 -15.22 -0.91
N LEU A 63 1.92 -14.14 -0.58
CA LEU A 63 1.41 -13.20 -1.58
C LEU A 63 2.57 -12.52 -2.33
N TYR A 64 3.57 -12.01 -1.61
CA TYR A 64 4.62 -11.15 -2.16
C TYR A 64 5.91 -11.89 -2.57
N THR A 65 6.09 -13.19 -2.24
CA THR A 65 7.23 -13.96 -2.74
C THR A 65 7.28 -13.93 -4.27
N GLY A 66 8.43 -13.48 -4.82
CA GLY A 66 8.62 -13.33 -6.26
C GLY A 66 7.68 -12.26 -6.88
N TYR A 67 7.28 -11.26 -6.12
CA TYR A 67 6.49 -10.12 -6.59
C TYR A 67 7.08 -9.53 -7.87
N ARG A 68 6.23 -9.23 -8.85
CA ARG A 68 6.60 -8.75 -10.20
C ARG A 68 7.44 -9.70 -11.06
N SER A 69 7.78 -10.91 -10.61
CA SER A 69 8.42 -11.91 -11.48
C SER A 69 7.47 -12.33 -12.61
N GLU A 70 8.04 -12.89 -13.68
CA GLU A 70 7.23 -13.44 -14.78
C GLU A 70 6.22 -14.50 -14.30
N GLN A 71 6.61 -15.33 -13.32
CA GLN A 71 5.72 -16.33 -12.75
C GLN A 71 4.55 -15.68 -12.03
N TYR A 72 4.81 -14.67 -11.20
CA TYR A 72 3.78 -13.87 -10.54
C TYR A 72 2.82 -13.24 -11.55
N GLN A 73 3.37 -12.63 -12.59
CA GLN A 73 2.62 -12.00 -13.68
C GLN A 73 1.69 -13.01 -14.38
N ARG A 74 2.22 -14.18 -14.77
CA ARG A 74 1.45 -15.25 -15.43
C ARG A 74 0.31 -15.77 -14.54
N MET A 75 0.59 -16.02 -13.26
CA MET A 75 -0.44 -16.45 -12.31
C MET A 75 -1.56 -15.42 -12.14
N ARG A 76 -1.20 -14.14 -12.10
CA ARG A 76 -2.17 -13.06 -11.97
C ARG A 76 -3.02 -12.92 -13.23
N GLN A 77 -2.41 -12.91 -14.41
CA GLN A 77 -3.12 -12.85 -15.69
C GLN A 77 -4.08 -14.01 -15.91
N ALA A 78 -3.76 -15.20 -15.40
CA ALA A 78 -4.66 -16.35 -15.48
C ALA A 78 -6.03 -16.08 -14.82
N SER A 79 -6.06 -15.27 -13.76
CA SER A 79 -7.27 -14.90 -13.03
C SER A 79 -7.77 -13.48 -13.34
N GLU A 80 -6.87 -12.58 -13.76
CA GLU A 80 -7.13 -11.16 -14.00
C GLU A 80 -6.64 -10.75 -15.40
N PRO A 81 -7.41 -11.02 -16.47
CA PRO A 81 -6.96 -10.79 -17.87
C PRO A 81 -6.60 -9.33 -18.17
N TRP A 82 -7.11 -8.37 -17.40
CA TRP A 82 -6.80 -6.94 -17.52
C TRP A 82 -5.44 -6.56 -16.92
N TYR A 83 -4.79 -7.44 -16.12
CA TYR A 83 -3.45 -7.23 -15.58
C TYR A 83 -2.41 -7.57 -16.65
N SER A 84 -2.25 -6.67 -17.63
CA SER A 84 -1.31 -6.86 -18.73
C SER A 84 0.12 -6.51 -18.34
N GLU A 85 1.10 -6.95 -19.13
CA GLU A 85 2.51 -6.55 -18.98
C GLU A 85 2.68 -5.04 -19.11
N THR A 86 1.97 -4.42 -20.08
CA THR A 86 1.95 -2.98 -20.25
C THR A 86 1.44 -2.25 -19.03
N PHE A 87 0.33 -2.74 -18.42
CA PHE A 87 -0.20 -2.17 -17.19
C PHE A 87 0.81 -2.28 -16.02
N ASN A 88 1.46 -3.43 -15.88
CA ASN A 88 2.49 -3.64 -14.86
C ASN A 88 3.71 -2.73 -15.07
N ALA A 89 4.18 -2.59 -16.30
CA ALA A 89 5.28 -1.68 -16.66
C ALA A 89 4.92 -0.20 -16.42
N ASP A 90 3.67 0.20 -16.69
CA ASP A 90 3.20 1.56 -16.46
C ASP A 90 3.11 1.91 -14.96
N LEU A 91 2.78 0.94 -14.09
CA LEU A 91 2.80 1.12 -12.62
C LEU A 91 4.20 1.47 -12.11
N ALA A 92 5.22 0.82 -12.64
CA ALA A 92 6.63 1.01 -12.29
C ALA A 92 7.36 2.02 -13.21
N SER A 93 6.62 2.85 -13.97
CA SER A 93 7.26 3.75 -14.93
C SER A 93 8.05 4.87 -14.24
N VAL A 94 9.25 5.16 -14.76
CA VAL A 94 10.12 6.26 -14.31
C VAL A 94 9.34 7.57 -14.22
N ARG A 95 8.51 7.87 -15.21
CA ARG A 95 7.69 9.08 -15.23
C ARG A 95 6.71 9.16 -14.06
N SER A 96 6.11 8.03 -13.65
CA SER A 96 5.21 8.00 -12.49
C SER A 96 5.97 8.35 -11.21
N TYR A 97 7.16 7.80 -11.03
CA TYR A 97 8.02 8.13 -9.89
C TYR A 97 8.51 9.58 -9.91
N GLU A 98 8.87 10.14 -11.07
CA GLU A 98 9.27 11.55 -11.21
C GLU A 98 8.17 12.51 -10.76
N ILE A 99 6.93 12.29 -11.21
CA ILE A 99 5.79 13.12 -10.81
C ILE A 99 5.58 13.06 -9.30
N ARG A 100 5.56 11.85 -8.73
CA ARG A 100 5.38 11.65 -7.28
C ARG A 100 6.52 12.25 -6.48
N ARG A 101 7.77 12.02 -6.90
CA ARG A 101 8.97 12.61 -6.27
C ARG A 101 8.90 14.13 -6.24
N GLY A 102 8.46 14.76 -7.33
CA GLY A 102 8.23 16.21 -7.39
C GLY A 102 7.21 16.68 -6.36
N LYS A 103 6.10 15.96 -6.19
CA LYS A 103 5.06 16.27 -5.21
C LYS A 103 5.55 16.06 -3.77
N VAL A 104 6.08 14.88 -3.47
CA VAL A 104 6.62 14.56 -2.14
C VAL A 104 7.75 15.52 -1.77
N GLY A 105 8.68 15.80 -2.68
CA GLY A 105 9.76 16.76 -2.44
C GLY A 105 9.25 18.18 -2.16
N ALA A 106 8.19 18.62 -2.84
CA ALA A 106 7.57 19.93 -2.56
C ALA A 106 6.93 19.97 -1.16
N ILE A 107 6.19 18.91 -0.79
CA ILE A 107 5.59 18.77 0.54
C ILE A 107 6.67 18.77 1.61
N LEU A 108 7.72 17.98 1.45
CA LEU A 108 8.82 17.91 2.41
C LEU A 108 9.51 19.27 2.56
N ARG A 109 9.89 19.93 1.48
CA ARG A 109 10.52 21.28 1.55
C ARG A 109 9.65 22.30 2.26
N GLN A 110 8.33 22.23 2.12
CA GLN A 110 7.40 23.13 2.81
C GLN A 110 7.40 22.92 4.33
N HIS A 111 7.59 21.68 4.81
CA HIS A 111 7.41 21.31 6.22
C HIS A 111 8.72 21.02 6.96
N LEU A 112 9.83 20.82 6.26
CA LEU A 112 11.13 20.56 6.89
C LEU A 112 11.76 21.78 7.56
N GLY A 113 11.38 22.99 7.14
CA GLY A 113 12.00 24.22 7.63
C GLY A 113 13.52 24.24 7.34
N GLN A 114 14.34 24.49 8.38
CA GLN A 114 15.80 24.48 8.29
C GLN A 114 16.43 23.11 8.62
N ARG A 115 15.66 22.06 8.74
CA ARG A 115 16.18 20.72 9.04
C ARG A 115 16.98 20.19 7.85
N GLY A 116 18.28 19.99 8.06
CA GLY A 116 19.16 19.39 7.06
C GLY A 116 18.98 17.87 7.03
N ILE A 117 18.31 17.35 6.02
CA ILE A 117 18.16 15.92 5.80
C ILE A 117 19.36 15.43 5.00
N LYS A 118 20.16 14.53 5.58
CA LYS A 118 21.34 13.96 4.94
C LYS A 118 21.11 12.54 4.43
N ARG A 119 20.20 11.79 5.06
CA ARG A 119 19.93 10.40 4.76
C ARG A 119 18.43 10.17 4.67
N VAL A 120 17.99 9.60 3.56
CA VAL A 120 16.58 9.25 3.31
C VAL A 120 16.50 7.76 3.06
N LEU A 121 15.61 7.06 3.77
CA LEU A 121 15.33 5.64 3.57
C LEU A 121 13.93 5.47 2.97
N ASP A 122 13.82 4.71 1.89
CA ASP A 122 12.56 4.20 1.35
C ASP A 122 12.28 2.83 1.98
N TYR A 123 11.31 2.77 2.87
CA TYR A 123 10.94 1.54 3.56
C TYR A 123 9.82 0.82 2.81
N GLY A 124 10.13 -0.27 2.14
CA GLY A 124 9.24 -0.98 1.21
C GLY A 124 9.20 -0.32 -0.16
N GLY A 125 10.32 0.29 -0.59
CA GLY A 125 10.39 1.12 -1.80
C GLY A 125 10.78 0.38 -3.09
N ASP A 126 10.76 -0.96 -3.13
CA ASP A 126 11.18 -1.76 -4.27
C ASP A 126 12.63 -1.41 -4.70
N HIS A 127 12.82 -0.66 -5.76
CA HIS A 127 14.13 -0.18 -6.22
C HIS A 127 14.58 1.16 -5.58
N GLY A 128 13.75 1.83 -4.78
CA GLY A 128 14.02 3.14 -4.17
C GLY A 128 13.89 4.31 -5.15
N ASP A 129 13.18 4.14 -6.25
CA ASP A 129 13.01 5.17 -7.27
C ASP A 129 12.33 6.45 -6.76
N LEU A 130 11.51 6.35 -5.72
CA LEU A 130 10.85 7.52 -5.13
C LEU A 130 11.86 8.44 -4.42
N VAL A 131 12.81 7.86 -3.68
CA VAL A 131 13.76 8.64 -2.87
C VAL A 131 15.01 9.06 -3.63
N ARG A 132 15.26 8.51 -4.81
CA ARG A 132 16.38 8.88 -5.67
C ARG A 132 16.35 10.37 -6.05
N GLY A 133 17.22 11.18 -5.44
CA GLY A 133 17.25 12.62 -5.66
C GLY A 133 16.00 13.36 -5.15
N LEU A 134 15.33 12.82 -4.13
CA LEU A 134 14.15 13.44 -3.51
C LEU A 134 14.48 14.76 -2.82
N LEU A 135 15.62 14.81 -2.14
CA LEU A 135 16.16 15.99 -1.47
C LEU A 135 17.61 16.20 -1.88
N ASP A 136 17.97 17.46 -2.18
CA ASP A 136 19.31 17.82 -2.65
C ASP A 136 20.38 17.49 -1.60
N GLY A 137 21.43 16.80 -2.04
CA GLY A 137 22.56 16.40 -1.19
C GLY A 137 22.29 15.27 -0.20
N ALA A 138 21.07 14.72 -0.17
CA ALA A 138 20.76 13.58 0.68
C ALA A 138 21.19 12.25 0.03
N THR A 139 21.77 11.35 0.82
CA THR A 139 22.03 9.96 0.42
C THR A 139 20.74 9.15 0.53
N ALA A 140 20.40 8.45 -0.54
CA ALA A 140 19.20 7.61 -0.63
C ALA A 140 19.50 6.14 -0.33
N PHE A 141 18.68 5.54 0.52
CA PHE A 141 18.69 4.12 0.85
C PHE A 141 17.33 3.49 0.53
N VAL A 142 17.32 2.20 0.27
CA VAL A 142 16.08 1.41 0.15
C VAL A 142 16.19 0.13 0.96
N TYR A 143 15.12 -0.18 1.68
CA TYR A 143 14.87 -1.47 2.31
C TYR A 143 13.60 -2.07 1.71
N ASP A 144 13.70 -3.26 1.14
CA ASP A 144 12.53 -3.98 0.63
C ASP A 144 12.69 -5.48 0.85
N ILE A 145 11.60 -6.13 1.28
CA ILE A 145 11.56 -7.57 1.57
C ILE A 145 11.69 -8.44 0.31
N SER A 146 11.44 -7.87 -0.87
CA SER A 146 11.57 -8.57 -2.15
C SER A 146 13.02 -8.87 -2.52
N GLY A 147 13.98 -8.12 -1.93
CA GLY A 147 15.40 -8.19 -2.30
C GLY A 147 15.68 -7.67 -3.72
N ALA A 148 14.79 -6.82 -4.27
CA ALA A 148 14.99 -6.20 -5.57
C ALA A 148 16.28 -5.36 -5.59
N PRO A 149 17.03 -5.33 -6.72
CA PRO A 149 18.23 -4.51 -6.83
C PRO A 149 17.85 -3.01 -6.74
N ALA A 150 18.63 -2.24 -5.98
CA ALA A 150 18.42 -0.80 -5.88
C ALA A 150 18.67 -0.11 -7.24
N ALA A 151 17.93 0.99 -7.46
CA ALA A 151 18.16 1.86 -8.61
C ALA A 151 19.51 2.59 -8.51
N ASP A 152 20.05 3.02 -9.65
CA ASP A 152 21.29 3.80 -9.68
C ASP A 152 21.22 5.01 -8.76
N GLY A 153 22.25 5.16 -7.91
CA GLY A 153 22.34 6.25 -6.92
C GLY A 153 21.51 6.01 -5.63
N VAL A 154 20.97 4.80 -5.44
CA VAL A 154 20.31 4.35 -4.21
C VAL A 154 21.10 3.17 -3.63
N THR A 155 21.25 3.12 -2.32
CA THR A 155 21.94 2.02 -1.63
C THR A 155 20.91 1.08 -1.00
N ALA A 156 20.92 -0.20 -1.40
CA ALA A 156 20.11 -1.23 -0.74
C ALA A 156 20.67 -1.53 0.65
N THR A 157 19.79 -1.75 1.62
CA THR A 157 20.16 -2.20 2.96
C THR A 157 19.33 -3.42 3.37
N SER A 158 19.93 -4.30 4.15
CA SER A 158 19.23 -5.42 4.81
C SER A 158 18.78 -5.07 6.23
N ASP A 159 19.35 -4.01 6.82
CA ASP A 159 18.96 -3.49 8.12
C ASP A 159 18.62 -2.00 8.02
N PRO A 160 17.33 -1.64 8.11
CA PRO A 160 16.88 -0.24 8.06
C PRO A 160 17.51 0.66 9.13
N ALA A 161 17.81 0.11 10.32
CA ALA A 161 18.35 0.88 11.45
C ALA A 161 19.81 1.33 11.21
N GLU A 162 20.59 0.56 10.46
CA GLU A 162 21.97 0.92 10.12
C GLU A 162 22.06 2.16 9.23
N CYS A 163 21.01 2.49 8.49
CA CYS A 163 20.97 3.69 7.66
C CYS A 163 21.03 4.97 8.49
N LYS A 164 20.57 4.96 9.75
CA LYS A 164 20.42 6.15 10.61
C LYS A 164 19.77 7.29 9.84
N ALA A 165 18.65 6.97 9.16
CA ALA A 165 17.98 7.90 8.25
C ALA A 165 17.33 9.06 9.02
N ASP A 166 17.59 10.28 8.58
CA ASP A 166 16.95 11.50 9.12
C ASP A 166 15.46 11.55 8.73
N LEU A 167 15.12 10.93 7.59
CA LEU A 167 13.77 10.80 7.05
C LEU A 167 13.55 9.37 6.55
N ILE A 168 12.50 8.73 7.03
CA ILE A 168 12.02 7.46 6.49
C ILE A 168 10.73 7.73 5.71
N VAL A 169 10.71 7.30 4.46
CA VAL A 169 9.55 7.35 3.57
C VAL A 169 8.97 5.95 3.48
N ASN A 170 7.65 5.82 3.64
CA ASN A 170 6.92 4.59 3.36
C ASN A 170 5.73 4.94 2.48
N SER A 171 5.76 4.49 1.25
CA SER A 171 4.83 4.92 0.22
C SER A 171 4.25 3.74 -0.54
N ASN A 172 2.91 3.66 -0.57
CA ASN A 172 2.14 2.59 -1.21
C ASN A 172 2.49 1.18 -0.67
N VAL A 173 2.59 1.05 0.65
CA VAL A 173 2.85 -0.21 1.34
C VAL A 173 1.74 -0.52 2.34
N LEU A 174 1.30 0.47 3.11
CA LEU A 174 0.34 0.28 4.21
C LEU A 174 -1.01 -0.26 3.76
N GLU A 175 -1.41 0.00 2.51
CA GLU A 175 -2.64 -0.54 1.92
C GLU A 175 -2.60 -2.05 1.71
N HIS A 176 -1.41 -2.64 1.74
CA HIS A 176 -1.16 -4.05 1.46
C HIS A 176 -0.96 -4.92 2.70
N VAL A 177 -0.62 -4.34 3.85
CA VAL A 177 -0.23 -5.10 5.04
C VAL A 177 -1.38 -5.42 5.97
N GLY A 178 -1.38 -6.59 6.60
CA GLY A 178 -2.43 -7.01 7.53
C GLY A 178 -2.53 -6.12 8.77
N PHE A 179 -1.41 -5.68 9.31
CA PHE A 179 -1.33 -4.93 10.56
C PHE A 179 -0.50 -3.64 10.38
N PRO A 180 -1.09 -2.55 9.84
CA PRO A 180 -0.38 -1.29 9.56
C PRO A 180 0.31 -0.69 10.79
N ARG A 181 -0.33 -0.77 11.97
CA ARG A 181 0.25 -0.26 13.23
C ARG A 181 1.54 -0.98 13.60
N ARG A 182 1.62 -2.28 13.33
CA ARG A 182 2.84 -3.07 13.55
C ARG A 182 3.96 -2.61 12.62
N LEU A 183 3.67 -2.45 11.32
CA LEU A 183 4.66 -1.99 10.34
C LEU A 183 5.19 -0.59 10.69
N VAL A 184 4.32 0.35 11.08
CA VAL A 184 4.76 1.68 11.52
C VAL A 184 5.63 1.57 12.79
N GLY A 185 5.30 0.66 13.71
CA GLY A 185 6.17 0.37 14.87
C GLY A 185 7.57 -0.11 14.45
N GLU A 186 7.69 -0.97 13.45
CA GLU A 186 8.96 -1.43 12.89
C GLU A 186 9.74 -0.29 12.21
N ILE A 187 9.05 0.57 11.46
CA ILE A 187 9.63 1.79 10.85
C ILE A 187 10.20 2.72 11.94
N LEU A 188 9.46 2.92 13.04
CA LEU A 188 9.89 3.78 14.14
C LEU A 188 11.09 3.22 14.91
N GLN A 189 11.23 1.89 14.99
CA GLN A 189 12.44 1.27 15.56
C GLN A 189 13.69 1.54 14.71
N ALA A 190 13.54 1.72 13.40
CA ALA A 190 14.63 2.08 12.50
C ALA A 190 14.91 3.61 12.48
N ALA A 191 13.98 4.43 12.95
CA ALA A 191 14.12 5.87 12.99
C ALA A 191 14.94 6.32 14.21
N PRO A 192 15.89 7.24 14.07
CA PRO A 192 16.52 7.87 15.23
C PRO A 192 15.49 8.73 15.98
N ARG A 193 15.71 8.96 17.28
CA ARG A 193 14.85 9.84 18.08
C ARG A 193 14.76 11.23 17.42
N GLY A 194 13.54 11.74 17.23
CA GLY A 194 13.29 12.99 16.51
C GLY A 194 13.48 12.89 15.00
N GLY A 195 13.74 11.70 14.46
CA GLY A 195 13.75 11.43 13.03
C GLY A 195 12.37 11.60 12.43
N LEU A 196 12.32 11.88 11.13
CA LEU A 196 11.07 12.14 10.42
C LEU A 196 10.55 10.86 9.74
N VAL A 197 9.24 10.70 9.75
CA VAL A 197 8.54 9.62 9.06
C VAL A 197 7.47 10.23 8.16
N PHE A 198 7.55 9.93 6.87
CA PHE A 198 6.58 10.31 5.85
C PHE A 198 5.85 9.07 5.36
N LEU A 199 4.55 9.01 5.61
CA LEU A 199 3.67 7.94 5.14
C LEU A 199 2.83 8.45 3.97
N GLU A 200 2.68 7.64 2.93
CA GLU A 200 1.84 7.94 1.77
C GLU A 200 1.07 6.71 1.33
N VAL A 201 -0.22 6.87 1.09
CA VAL A 201 -1.14 5.79 0.70
C VAL A 201 -2.17 6.29 -0.30
N PRO A 202 -2.72 5.42 -1.18
CA PRO A 202 -3.83 5.79 -2.04
C PRO A 202 -5.11 6.06 -1.22
N CYS A 203 -5.77 7.21 -1.49
CA CYS A 203 -7.11 7.54 -1.03
C CYS A 203 -8.14 6.83 -1.92
N GLU A 204 -8.33 5.55 -1.71
CA GLU A 204 -9.31 4.78 -2.46
C GLU A 204 -10.62 4.63 -1.68
N ALA A 205 -11.74 4.97 -2.32
CA ALA A 205 -13.04 4.58 -1.78
C ALA A 205 -13.37 3.16 -2.25
N PRO A 206 -13.66 2.20 -1.35
CA PRO A 206 -14.07 0.85 -1.74
C PRO A 206 -15.44 0.85 -2.41
N PHE A 207 -16.17 1.96 -2.34
CA PHE A 207 -17.51 2.19 -2.89
C PHE A 207 -17.47 3.22 -4.02
N GLY A 208 -18.56 3.27 -4.79
CA GLY A 208 -18.75 4.25 -5.84
C GLY A 208 -19.22 3.63 -7.14
N LEU A 209 -20.07 4.36 -7.87
CA LEU A 209 -20.67 3.87 -9.11
C LEU A 209 -19.61 3.46 -10.14
N ALA A 210 -18.56 4.27 -10.30
CA ALA A 210 -17.47 3.97 -11.24
C ALA A 210 -16.74 2.67 -10.91
N ARG A 211 -16.54 2.36 -9.61
CA ARG A 211 -15.91 1.10 -9.17
C ARG A 211 -16.84 -0.08 -9.45
N ILE A 212 -18.13 0.07 -9.18
CA ILE A 212 -19.13 -0.97 -9.46
C ILE A 212 -19.20 -1.26 -10.96
N VAL A 213 -19.29 -0.22 -11.80
CA VAL A 213 -19.30 -0.36 -13.27
C VAL A 213 -18.04 -1.07 -13.75
N ARG A 214 -16.87 -0.64 -13.28
CA ARG A 214 -15.59 -1.33 -13.60
C ARG A 214 -15.63 -2.79 -13.21
N ARG A 215 -16.15 -3.10 -12.00
CA ARG A 215 -16.23 -4.48 -11.50
C ARG A 215 -17.17 -5.34 -12.34
N VAL A 216 -18.32 -4.81 -12.71
CA VAL A 216 -19.27 -5.51 -13.61
C VAL A 216 -18.60 -5.80 -14.96
N ALA A 217 -17.90 -4.82 -15.55
CA ALA A 217 -17.14 -5.01 -16.78
C ALA A 217 -16.05 -6.09 -16.64
N GLN A 218 -15.30 -6.10 -15.55
CA GLN A 218 -14.29 -7.12 -15.25
C GLN A 218 -14.90 -8.53 -15.13
N ILE A 219 -16.03 -8.67 -14.43
CA ILE A 219 -16.76 -9.94 -14.34
C ILE A 219 -17.23 -10.38 -15.72
N GLY A 220 -17.72 -9.46 -16.56
CA GLY A 220 -18.09 -9.75 -17.94
C GLY A 220 -16.91 -10.25 -18.78
N ILE A 221 -15.76 -9.62 -18.69
CA ILE A 221 -14.52 -10.06 -19.35
C ILE A 221 -14.12 -11.47 -18.86
N MET A 222 -14.19 -11.72 -17.56
CA MET A 222 -13.89 -13.05 -17.00
C MET A 222 -14.86 -14.11 -17.52
N ALA A 223 -16.15 -13.79 -17.63
CA ALA A 223 -17.15 -14.69 -18.18
C ALA A 223 -16.83 -15.12 -19.59
N LEU A 224 -16.32 -14.21 -20.42
CA LEU A 224 -15.96 -14.45 -21.82
C LEU A 224 -14.62 -15.17 -21.98
N THR A 225 -13.62 -14.77 -21.19
CA THR A 225 -12.22 -15.22 -21.36
C THR A 225 -11.81 -16.35 -20.45
N ARG A 226 -12.53 -16.54 -19.32
CA ARG A 226 -12.23 -17.54 -18.27
C ARG A 226 -13.54 -18.20 -17.75
N PRO A 227 -14.33 -18.87 -18.61
CA PRO A 227 -15.63 -19.46 -18.20
C PRO A 227 -15.59 -20.30 -16.93
N PRO A 228 -14.53 -21.09 -16.64
CA PRO A 228 -14.48 -21.89 -15.39
C PRO A 228 -14.51 -21.04 -14.11
N LEU A 229 -14.02 -19.79 -14.15
CA LEU A 229 -13.99 -18.91 -12.98
C LEU A 229 -15.33 -18.24 -12.71
N ILE A 230 -16.23 -18.15 -13.70
CA ILE A 230 -17.49 -17.40 -13.57
C ILE A 230 -18.34 -17.92 -12.42
N LYS A 231 -18.42 -19.24 -12.23
CA LYS A 231 -19.20 -19.85 -11.14
C LYS A 231 -18.73 -19.42 -9.75
N SER A 232 -17.44 -19.11 -9.61
CA SER A 232 -16.85 -18.66 -8.33
C SER A 232 -17.00 -17.17 -8.08
N VAL A 233 -17.12 -16.36 -9.15
CA VAL A 233 -17.18 -14.89 -9.07
C VAL A 233 -18.55 -14.29 -9.37
N ALA A 234 -19.50 -15.03 -9.92
CA ALA A 234 -20.88 -14.56 -10.19
C ALA A 234 -21.71 -14.51 -8.90
N ARG A 235 -21.34 -13.62 -7.97
CA ARG A 235 -21.99 -13.45 -6.67
C ARG A 235 -22.10 -11.96 -6.34
N PRO A 236 -23.11 -11.49 -5.61
CA PRO A 236 -23.22 -10.08 -5.20
C PRO A 236 -21.98 -9.56 -4.45
N ALA A 237 -21.32 -10.42 -3.65
CA ALA A 237 -20.09 -10.08 -2.94
C ALA A 237 -18.92 -9.71 -3.86
N SER A 238 -18.96 -10.12 -5.13
CA SER A 238 -17.90 -9.79 -6.12
C SER A 238 -17.87 -8.32 -6.49
N LEU A 239 -18.92 -7.56 -6.23
CA LEU A 239 -18.93 -6.11 -6.41
C LEU A 239 -17.94 -5.40 -5.48
N TYR A 240 -17.59 -6.04 -4.36
CA TYR A 240 -16.68 -5.55 -3.32
C TYR A 240 -15.45 -6.45 -3.15
N MET A 241 -14.89 -6.89 -4.25
CA MET A 241 -13.81 -7.87 -4.27
C MET A 241 -12.55 -7.37 -3.58
N MET A 242 -12.04 -8.16 -2.64
CA MET A 242 -10.74 -7.96 -2.01
C MET A 242 -9.62 -8.33 -2.99
N HIS A 243 -8.79 -7.37 -3.33
CA HIS A 243 -7.55 -7.53 -4.08
C HIS A 243 -6.35 -7.30 -3.15
N GLU A 244 -5.19 -6.95 -3.71
CA GLU A 244 -3.97 -6.66 -2.95
C GLU A 244 -4.11 -5.45 -2.01
N HIS A 245 -4.91 -4.44 -2.37
CA HIS A 245 -5.26 -3.36 -1.45
C HIS A 245 -6.31 -3.88 -0.47
N ILE A 246 -5.85 -4.27 0.70
CA ILE A 246 -6.69 -4.80 1.77
C ILE A 246 -7.08 -3.75 2.81
N ASN A 247 -6.51 -2.56 2.70
CA ASN A 247 -6.74 -1.40 3.55
C ASN A 247 -7.13 -0.19 2.73
N TYR A 248 -8.04 0.61 3.26
CA TYR A 248 -8.49 1.86 2.66
C TYR A 248 -8.33 2.98 3.69
N PHE A 249 -7.37 3.84 3.41
CA PHE A 249 -7.03 4.95 4.29
C PHE A 249 -7.77 6.22 3.88
N THR A 250 -8.02 7.06 4.87
CA THR A 250 -8.32 8.47 4.74
C THR A 250 -7.18 9.27 5.39
N GLU A 251 -7.07 10.56 5.12
CA GLU A 251 -6.13 11.44 5.82
C GLU A 251 -6.25 11.30 7.34
N ARG A 252 -7.50 11.26 7.85
CA ARG A 252 -7.79 11.08 9.27
C ARG A 252 -7.23 9.76 9.82
N SER A 253 -7.46 8.64 9.15
CA SER A 253 -7.00 7.34 9.63
C SER A 253 -5.47 7.20 9.53
N LEU A 254 -4.84 7.81 8.53
CA LEU A 254 -3.38 7.84 8.38
C LEU A 254 -2.73 8.69 9.49
N THR A 255 -3.30 9.87 9.77
CA THR A 255 -2.88 10.73 10.89
C THR A 255 -3.05 10.03 12.23
N THR A 256 -4.20 9.36 12.43
CA THR A 256 -4.45 8.56 13.64
C THR A 256 -3.41 7.48 13.80
N LEU A 257 -3.00 6.80 12.72
CA LEU A 257 -2.00 5.73 12.75
C LEU A 257 -0.66 6.24 13.29
N LEU A 258 -0.13 7.37 12.77
CA LEU A 258 1.10 7.96 13.29
C LEU A 258 0.96 8.38 14.75
N TRP A 259 -0.15 9.03 15.10
CA TRP A 259 -0.40 9.49 16.48
C TRP A 259 -0.45 8.35 17.50
N VAL A 260 -1.16 7.25 17.20
CA VAL A 260 -1.24 6.10 18.14
C VAL A 260 0.09 5.33 18.24
N CYS A 261 0.98 5.50 17.27
CA CYS A 261 2.36 4.99 17.35
C CYS A 261 3.31 5.92 18.11
N GLY A 262 2.81 7.03 18.69
CA GLY A 262 3.58 7.95 19.53
C GLY A 262 4.30 9.07 18.76
N CYS A 263 4.05 9.22 17.46
CA CYS A 263 4.65 10.31 16.68
C CYS A 263 3.95 11.64 16.94
N GLU A 264 4.74 12.71 16.99
CA GLU A 264 4.22 14.06 16.83
C GLU A 264 3.87 14.29 15.35
N VAL A 265 2.60 14.52 15.05
CA VAL A 265 2.15 14.81 13.67
C VAL A 265 2.49 16.25 13.34
N ILE A 266 3.34 16.45 12.32
CA ILE A 266 3.77 17.77 11.84
C ILE A 266 2.78 18.33 10.83
N ALA A 267 2.39 17.50 9.86
CA ALA A 267 1.46 17.88 8.81
C ALA A 267 0.82 16.64 8.16
N ALA A 268 -0.37 16.83 7.60
CA ALA A 268 -1.05 15.82 6.80
C ALA A 268 -1.83 16.50 5.67
N GLY A 269 -2.19 15.74 4.65
CA GLY A 269 -2.97 16.23 3.54
C GLY A 269 -3.12 15.19 2.45
N SER A 270 -3.61 15.63 1.31
CA SER A 270 -3.68 14.81 0.11
C SER A 270 -3.23 15.57 -1.13
N TYR A 271 -2.90 14.85 -2.17
CA TYR A 271 -2.64 15.43 -3.48
C TYR A 271 -3.13 14.52 -4.60
N PHE A 272 -3.49 15.13 -5.72
CA PHE A 272 -3.91 14.40 -6.89
C PHE A 272 -2.71 13.97 -7.72
N PHE A 273 -2.68 12.68 -8.05
CA PHE A 273 -1.69 12.08 -8.93
C PHE A 273 -2.35 11.59 -10.21
N ALA A 274 -1.70 11.86 -11.35
CA ALA A 274 -2.09 11.35 -12.65
C ALA A 274 -0.85 10.79 -13.35
N GLY A 275 -0.75 9.47 -13.40
CA GLY A 275 0.28 8.73 -14.12
C GLY A 275 -0.31 7.93 -15.29
N ARG A 276 0.54 7.21 -16.04
CA ARG A 276 0.10 6.36 -17.16
C ARG A 276 -0.83 5.24 -16.73
N ALA A 277 -0.55 4.61 -15.58
CA ALA A 277 -1.34 3.51 -15.04
C ALA A 277 -2.67 3.94 -14.41
N GLY A 278 -2.91 5.24 -14.28
CA GLY A 278 -4.14 5.76 -13.69
C GLY A 278 -3.97 7.13 -13.03
N LYS A 279 -5.06 7.58 -12.49
CA LYS A 279 -5.14 8.81 -11.72
C LYS A 279 -5.87 8.52 -10.40
N GLY A 280 -5.43 9.16 -9.35
CA GLY A 280 -6.01 9.00 -8.02
C GLY A 280 -5.53 10.05 -7.06
N GLU A 281 -6.08 10.05 -5.90
CA GLU A 281 -5.66 10.87 -4.78
C GLU A 281 -4.77 10.03 -3.85
N LEU A 282 -3.69 10.63 -3.37
CA LEU A 282 -2.79 10.04 -2.39
C LEU A 282 -2.87 10.87 -1.10
N ALA A 283 -3.20 10.24 0.01
CA ALA A 283 -3.09 10.83 1.33
C ALA A 283 -1.65 10.68 1.84
N TRP A 284 -1.19 11.67 2.56
CA TRP A 284 0.12 11.66 3.20
C TRP A 284 0.07 12.22 4.61
N CYS A 285 0.99 11.76 5.43
CA CYS A 285 1.19 12.27 6.79
C CYS A 285 2.69 12.31 7.09
N LEU A 286 3.16 13.44 7.60
CA LEU A 286 4.52 13.65 8.09
C LEU A 286 4.50 13.74 9.59
N GLY A 287 5.30 12.94 10.27
CA GLY A 287 5.44 12.95 11.71
C GLY A 287 6.89 12.89 12.15
N MET A 288 7.11 13.16 13.41
CA MET A 288 8.40 13.05 14.10
C MET A 288 8.36 11.86 15.07
N ALA A 289 9.35 10.99 14.98
CA ALA A 289 9.51 9.84 15.87
C ALA A 289 9.76 10.29 17.31
N PRO A 290 9.22 9.56 18.32
CA PRO A 290 9.34 9.88 19.74
C PRO A 290 10.76 9.82 20.29
#